data_6b01b15e0ff91a095f20ba61523b13b3
#
_entry.id   6b01b15e0ff91a095f20ba61523b13b3
#
_cell.length_a   1.000
_cell.length_b   1.000
_cell.length_c   1.000
_cell.angle_alpha   90.00
_cell.angle_beta   90.00
_cell.angle_gamma   90.00
#
_symmetry.space_group_name_H-M   'P 1'
#
loop_
_entity.id
_entity.type
_entity.pdbx_description
1 polymer ?
#
loop_
_entity_poly.entity_id
_entity_poly.type
_entity_poly.pdbx_seq_one_letter_code
_entity_poly.pdbx_strand_id
1 'polypeptide(L)'
;MSAARDFDRETQDVAGHRYAYDFDLEVMHKYMVRAFEPFFRPGRLLELGSFRGDFTRRLTPFFDDITCVEASGEAIAAARGAFGERVRFVHATFEDVVLPDRYDTVVLTHVLEHLDDPVGTLARIDRDWLAEGGRLLLACPNANAPSRQIAVKMGLISHNAAVTEAERQHGHRCTYSLDTLERDAAAAGLRVIHRSGVFFKALANFQWDALLKTDIVSPAYLDGCYALGQLYPDLCASIYLVCERGSRGG
;
A
#
# COMPACT_ATOMS: atom_id res chain seq x y z
N MET A 1 -24.04 -14.48 -10.59
CA MET A 1 -23.18 -14.64 -9.38
C MET A 1 -21.75 -14.42 -9.85
N SER A 2 -21.04 -13.42 -9.33
CA SER A 2 -19.60 -13.27 -9.60
C SER A 2 -18.89 -14.51 -9.05
N ALA A 3 -17.94 -15.07 -9.80
CA ALA A 3 -17.11 -16.15 -9.29
C ALA A 3 -16.39 -15.66 -8.01
N ALA A 4 -16.25 -16.54 -7.02
CA ALA A 4 -15.50 -16.22 -5.82
C ALA A 4 -14.07 -15.78 -6.21
N ARG A 5 -13.56 -14.76 -5.56
CA ARG A 5 -12.23 -14.20 -5.82
C ARG A 5 -11.17 -15.20 -5.37
N ASP A 6 -10.15 -15.40 -6.19
CA ASP A 6 -9.03 -16.30 -5.90
C ASP A 6 -7.78 -15.46 -5.58
N PHE A 7 -7.60 -15.14 -4.30
CA PHE A 7 -6.52 -14.28 -3.82
C PHE A 7 -5.13 -14.93 -3.98
N ASP A 8 -5.04 -16.26 -3.90
CA ASP A 8 -3.76 -16.96 -4.12
C ASP A 8 -3.32 -16.81 -5.58
N ARG A 9 -4.26 -16.88 -6.53
CA ARG A 9 -3.99 -16.67 -7.95
C ARG A 9 -3.62 -15.23 -8.28
N GLU A 10 -4.28 -14.24 -7.68
CA GLU A 10 -4.01 -12.82 -7.91
C GLU A 10 -2.59 -12.41 -7.49
N THR A 11 -1.99 -13.11 -6.54
CA THR A 11 -0.62 -12.85 -6.07
C THR A 11 0.47 -13.56 -6.87
N GLN A 12 0.12 -14.34 -7.90
CA GLN A 12 1.08 -15.02 -8.76
C GLN A 12 1.57 -14.13 -9.90
N ASP A 13 2.81 -14.36 -10.33
CA ASP A 13 3.35 -13.69 -11.51
C ASP A 13 2.57 -14.11 -12.76
N VAL A 14 2.26 -13.15 -13.62
CA VAL A 14 1.61 -13.38 -14.92
C VAL A 14 2.61 -13.15 -16.06
N ALA A 15 2.31 -13.62 -17.28
CA ALA A 15 3.22 -13.57 -18.40
C ALA A 15 3.75 -12.14 -18.65
N GLY A 16 5.05 -11.95 -18.45
CA GLY A 16 5.74 -10.67 -18.63
C GLY A 16 5.60 -9.65 -17.49
N HIS A 17 4.85 -9.98 -16.41
CA HIS A 17 4.66 -9.08 -15.27
C HIS A 17 4.77 -9.83 -13.95
N ARG A 18 5.58 -9.28 -13.02
CA ARG A 18 5.66 -9.78 -11.64
C ARG A 18 4.58 -9.10 -10.79
N TYR A 19 4.06 -9.84 -9.81
CA TYR A 19 3.16 -9.27 -8.80
C TYR A 19 3.89 -8.21 -7.96
N ALA A 20 5.10 -8.51 -7.50
CA ALA A 20 5.98 -7.59 -6.80
C ALA A 20 7.39 -7.61 -7.42
N TYR A 21 7.94 -6.44 -7.66
CA TYR A 21 9.30 -6.26 -8.17
C TYR A 21 10.29 -6.06 -7.03
N ASP A 22 11.58 -6.38 -7.26
CA ASP A 22 12.63 -6.16 -6.26
C ASP A 22 12.73 -4.68 -5.87
N PHE A 23 12.46 -3.78 -6.83
CA PHE A 23 12.33 -2.34 -6.58
C PHE A 23 11.25 -2.01 -5.54
N ASP A 24 10.09 -2.66 -5.59
CA ASP A 24 9.00 -2.42 -4.63
C ASP A 24 9.42 -2.88 -3.24
N LEU A 25 9.98 -4.08 -3.13
CA LEU A 25 10.32 -4.70 -1.85
C LEU A 25 11.53 -4.04 -1.17
N GLU A 26 12.57 -3.69 -1.95
CA GLU A 26 13.82 -3.20 -1.40
C GLU A 26 13.90 -1.66 -1.34
N VAL A 27 13.35 -0.96 -2.34
CA VAL A 27 13.44 0.49 -2.43
C VAL A 27 12.16 1.14 -1.92
N MET A 28 11.01 0.83 -2.52
CA MET A 28 9.76 1.51 -2.18
C MET A 28 9.36 1.29 -0.73
N HIS A 29 9.40 0.05 -0.24
CA HIS A 29 9.09 -0.26 1.16
C HIS A 29 10.00 0.49 2.14
N LYS A 30 11.31 0.59 1.84
CA LYS A 30 12.27 1.36 2.68
C LYS A 30 11.84 2.82 2.81
N TYR A 31 11.56 3.47 1.68
CA TYR A 31 11.20 4.88 1.69
C TYR A 31 9.76 5.14 2.15
N MET A 32 8.87 4.17 2.01
CA MET A 32 7.53 4.25 2.54
C MET A 32 7.54 4.22 4.08
N VAL A 33 8.31 3.31 4.70
CA VAL A 33 8.49 3.31 6.16
C VAL A 33 9.11 4.64 6.63
N ARG A 34 10.14 5.14 5.94
CA ARG A 34 10.75 6.46 6.25
C ARG A 34 9.73 7.60 6.20
N ALA A 35 8.77 7.55 5.26
CA ALA A 35 7.70 8.54 5.16
C ALA A 35 6.65 8.37 6.26
N PHE A 36 6.41 7.16 6.72
CA PHE A 36 5.38 6.82 7.70
C PHE A 36 5.84 6.97 9.15
N GLU A 37 7.12 6.70 9.43
CA GLU A 37 7.71 6.70 10.78
C GLU A 37 7.33 7.92 11.64
N PRO A 38 7.35 9.18 11.13
CA PRO A 38 6.97 10.36 11.91
C PRO A 38 5.50 10.34 12.37
N PHE A 39 4.69 9.50 11.77
CA PHE A 39 3.25 9.41 12.04
C PHE A 39 2.86 8.17 12.85
N PHE A 40 3.77 7.25 13.12
CA PHE A 40 3.48 6.07 13.93
C PHE A 40 2.99 6.47 15.32
N ARG A 41 1.97 5.76 15.80
CA ARG A 41 1.51 5.80 17.17
C ARG A 41 2.01 4.55 17.87
N PRO A 42 2.69 4.69 19.04
CA PRO A 42 3.14 3.52 19.78
C PRO A 42 1.94 2.70 20.26
N GLY A 43 2.13 1.39 20.39
CA GLY A 43 1.09 0.45 20.79
C GLY A 43 0.84 -0.63 19.77
N ARG A 44 -0.42 -0.94 19.50
CA ARG A 44 -0.85 -2.01 18.60
C ARG A 44 -0.85 -1.58 17.14
N LEU A 45 -0.25 -2.40 16.29
CA LEU A 45 -0.26 -2.24 14.84
C LEU A 45 -1.22 -3.24 14.19
N LEU A 46 -2.06 -2.75 13.27
CA LEU A 46 -2.80 -3.56 12.31
C LEU A 46 -2.25 -3.29 10.90
N GLU A 47 -1.78 -4.32 10.24
CA GLU A 47 -1.46 -4.30 8.81
C GLU A 47 -2.54 -5.03 8.03
N LEU A 48 -3.13 -4.35 7.06
CA LEU A 48 -4.17 -4.89 6.19
C LEU A 48 -3.56 -5.17 4.81
N GLY A 49 -3.52 -6.46 4.39
CA GLY A 49 -2.86 -6.90 3.17
C GLY A 49 -1.35 -7.02 3.35
N SER A 50 -0.90 -7.99 4.14
CA SER A 50 0.52 -8.17 4.46
C SER A 50 1.29 -8.94 3.40
N PHE A 51 0.61 -9.60 2.44
CA PHE A 51 1.23 -10.48 1.46
C PHE A 51 2.17 -11.48 2.16
N ARG A 52 3.42 -11.60 1.71
CA ARG A 52 4.44 -12.50 2.30
C ARG A 52 5.19 -11.90 3.48
N GLY A 53 4.73 -10.74 3.99
CA GLY A 53 5.30 -10.08 5.16
C GLY A 53 6.52 -9.20 4.86
N ASP A 54 6.77 -8.85 3.61
CA ASP A 54 7.94 -8.03 3.25
C ASP A 54 7.86 -6.62 3.85
N PHE A 55 6.67 -6.00 3.85
CA PHE A 55 6.46 -4.73 4.51
C PHE A 55 6.37 -4.89 6.02
N THR A 56 5.69 -5.94 6.52
CA THR A 56 5.63 -6.30 7.95
C THR A 56 7.01 -6.35 8.57
N ARG A 57 8.00 -6.95 7.90
CA ARG A 57 9.39 -7.05 8.37
C ARG A 57 10.00 -5.68 8.65
N ARG A 58 9.65 -4.67 7.89
CA ARG A 58 10.14 -3.30 8.07
C ARG A 58 9.42 -2.57 9.20
N LEU A 59 8.24 -3.06 9.62
CA LEU A 59 7.47 -2.51 10.74
C LEU A 59 7.88 -3.12 12.09
N THR A 60 8.43 -4.35 12.11
CA THR A 60 8.85 -5.02 13.35
C THR A 60 9.87 -4.29 14.22
N PRO A 61 10.72 -3.36 13.73
CA PRO A 61 11.57 -2.54 14.59
C PRO A 61 10.82 -1.48 15.42
N PHE A 62 9.57 -1.15 15.04
CA PHE A 62 8.77 -0.07 15.61
C PHE A 62 7.63 -0.57 16.50
N PHE A 63 7.21 -1.84 16.33
CA PHE A 63 6.04 -2.40 16.99
C PHE A 63 6.31 -3.80 17.51
N ASP A 64 5.88 -4.06 18.76
CA ASP A 64 5.96 -5.38 19.39
C ASP A 64 4.66 -6.19 19.27
N ASP A 65 3.50 -5.51 19.13
CA ASP A 65 2.17 -6.10 18.96
C ASP A 65 1.66 -5.84 17.54
N ILE A 66 1.83 -6.81 16.66
CA ILE A 66 1.50 -6.71 15.24
C ILE A 66 0.45 -7.76 14.87
N THR A 67 -0.67 -7.30 14.34
CA THR A 67 -1.67 -8.15 13.69
C THR A 67 -1.71 -7.85 12.20
N CYS A 68 -1.64 -8.91 11.37
CA CYS A 68 -1.78 -8.83 9.92
C CYS A 68 -3.06 -9.54 9.50
N VAL A 69 -3.85 -8.92 8.64
CA VAL A 69 -5.00 -9.55 7.96
C VAL A 69 -4.63 -9.74 6.50
N GLU A 70 -4.72 -10.97 6.00
CA GLU A 70 -4.35 -11.33 4.64
C GLU A 70 -5.34 -12.37 4.09
N ALA A 71 -5.76 -12.21 2.84
CA ALA A 71 -6.73 -13.09 2.20
C ALA A 71 -6.09 -14.28 1.48
N SER A 72 -4.80 -14.19 1.10
CA SER A 72 -4.06 -15.29 0.48
C SER A 72 -3.50 -16.24 1.54
N GLY A 73 -3.95 -17.50 1.50
CA GLY A 73 -3.44 -18.56 2.37
C GLY A 73 -1.98 -18.91 2.08
N GLU A 74 -1.57 -18.90 0.80
CA GLU A 74 -0.19 -19.15 0.38
C GLU A 74 0.76 -18.05 0.88
N ALA A 75 0.33 -16.78 0.80
CA ALA A 75 1.11 -15.65 1.29
C ALA A 75 1.34 -15.73 2.81
N ILE A 76 0.29 -16.04 3.58
CA ILE A 76 0.40 -16.25 5.04
C ILE A 76 1.34 -17.41 5.36
N ALA A 77 1.23 -18.53 4.65
CA ALA A 77 2.09 -19.69 4.88
C ALA A 77 3.57 -19.33 4.69
N ALA A 78 3.88 -18.54 3.65
CA ALA A 78 5.22 -18.02 3.40
C ALA A 78 5.70 -17.07 4.51
N ALA A 79 4.82 -16.16 4.98
CA ALA A 79 5.15 -15.18 6.01
C ALA A 79 5.40 -15.82 7.39
N ARG A 80 4.56 -16.77 7.81
CA ARG A 80 4.66 -17.39 9.15
C ARG A 80 6.03 -17.97 9.47
N GLY A 81 6.70 -18.56 8.46
CA GLY A 81 8.05 -19.10 8.63
C GLY A 81 9.10 -18.07 9.01
N ALA A 82 8.88 -16.80 8.65
CA ALA A 82 9.83 -15.71 8.89
C ALA A 82 9.63 -14.99 10.23
N PHE A 83 8.41 -15.01 10.80
CA PHE A 83 8.07 -14.20 11.99
C PHE A 83 7.76 -15.01 13.24
N GLY A 84 7.47 -16.33 13.12
CA GLY A 84 7.06 -17.15 14.25
C GLY A 84 5.82 -16.56 14.96
N GLU A 85 5.86 -16.50 16.30
CA GLU A 85 4.77 -15.94 17.12
C GLU A 85 4.81 -14.42 17.28
N ARG A 86 5.82 -13.75 16.73
CA ARG A 86 5.99 -12.29 16.86
C ARG A 86 4.92 -11.48 16.13
N VAL A 87 4.31 -12.07 15.10
CA VAL A 87 3.26 -11.44 14.30
C VAL A 87 2.04 -12.36 14.25
N ARG A 88 0.89 -11.82 14.58
CA ARG A 88 -0.39 -12.53 14.49
C ARG A 88 -0.95 -12.42 13.08
N PHE A 89 -0.94 -13.50 12.31
CA PHE A 89 -1.58 -13.57 10.99
C PHE A 89 -3.01 -14.10 11.09
N VAL A 90 -3.97 -13.34 10.55
CA VAL A 90 -5.39 -13.67 10.44
C VAL A 90 -5.70 -13.90 8.96
N HIS A 91 -6.07 -15.13 8.59
CA HIS A 91 -6.50 -15.48 7.23
C HIS A 91 -7.98 -15.13 7.07
N ALA A 92 -8.26 -13.99 6.46
CA ALA A 92 -9.61 -13.51 6.21
C ALA A 92 -9.60 -12.39 5.17
N THR A 93 -10.76 -12.11 4.57
CA THR A 93 -11.01 -10.87 3.84
C THR A 93 -11.30 -9.73 4.81
N PHE A 94 -11.22 -8.49 4.34
CA PHE A 94 -11.55 -7.33 5.20
C PHE A 94 -13.05 -7.21 5.46
N GLU A 95 -13.87 -7.80 4.60
CA GLU A 95 -15.31 -7.86 4.75
C GLU A 95 -15.73 -8.82 5.87
N ASP A 96 -15.02 -9.92 6.04
CA ASP A 96 -15.41 -11.02 6.93
C ASP A 96 -14.69 -11.02 8.27
N VAL A 97 -13.49 -10.41 8.35
CA VAL A 97 -12.64 -10.46 9.53
C VAL A 97 -13.33 -9.80 10.75
N VAL A 98 -13.26 -10.48 11.89
CA VAL A 98 -13.67 -9.92 13.18
C VAL A 98 -12.41 -9.78 14.04
N LEU A 99 -12.05 -8.55 14.35
CA LEU A 99 -10.93 -8.23 15.24
C LEU A 99 -11.51 -7.66 16.54
N PRO A 100 -11.15 -8.22 17.70
CA PRO A 100 -11.70 -7.79 18.99
C PRO A 100 -11.09 -6.46 19.47
N ASP A 101 -9.93 -6.12 18.94
CA ASP A 101 -9.10 -5.01 19.40
C ASP A 101 -9.21 -3.79 18.48
N ARG A 102 -8.82 -2.64 19.03
CA ARG A 102 -8.51 -1.43 18.27
C ARG A 102 -7.00 -1.21 18.25
N TYR A 103 -6.55 -0.51 17.22
CA TYR A 103 -5.13 -0.37 16.90
C TYR A 103 -4.74 1.11 16.89
N ASP A 104 -3.57 1.39 17.47
CA ASP A 104 -3.03 2.74 17.54
C ASP A 104 -2.45 3.18 16.19
N THR A 105 -1.92 2.23 15.43
CA THR A 105 -1.48 2.42 14.04
C THR A 105 -2.15 1.36 13.17
N VAL A 106 -2.77 1.81 12.08
CA VAL A 106 -3.29 0.94 11.01
C VAL A 106 -2.54 1.27 9.73
N VAL A 107 -2.07 0.26 9.03
CA VAL A 107 -1.33 0.39 7.76
C VAL A 107 -2.09 -0.35 6.67
N LEU A 108 -2.34 0.33 5.55
CA LEU A 108 -2.96 -0.19 4.35
C LEU A 108 -2.16 0.28 3.14
N THR A 109 -1.26 -0.56 2.63
CA THR A 109 -0.32 -0.18 1.56
C THR A 109 -0.50 -1.04 0.33
N HIS A 110 -0.81 -0.41 -0.81
CA HIS A 110 -1.02 -1.08 -2.11
C HIS A 110 -2.07 -2.19 -2.03
N VAL A 111 -3.20 -1.87 -1.41
CA VAL A 111 -4.33 -2.77 -1.19
C VAL A 111 -5.66 -2.14 -1.62
N LEU A 112 -5.84 -0.83 -1.38
CA LEU A 112 -7.12 -0.16 -1.62
C LEU A 112 -7.55 -0.24 -3.08
N GLU A 113 -6.60 -0.23 -4.01
CA GLU A 113 -6.82 -0.37 -5.45
C GLU A 113 -7.36 -1.73 -5.87
N HIS A 114 -7.27 -2.75 -5.00
CA HIS A 114 -7.78 -4.11 -5.22
C HIS A 114 -9.20 -4.32 -4.68
N LEU A 115 -9.73 -3.39 -3.89
CA LEU A 115 -11.01 -3.57 -3.20
C LEU A 115 -12.19 -3.28 -4.11
N ASP A 116 -13.27 -4.05 -3.97
CA ASP A 116 -14.53 -3.82 -4.66
C ASP A 116 -15.32 -2.67 -4.00
N ASP A 117 -15.19 -2.50 -2.66
CA ASP A 117 -15.76 -1.38 -1.90
C ASP A 117 -14.68 -0.69 -1.03
N PRO A 118 -13.84 0.17 -1.61
CA PRO A 118 -12.78 0.85 -0.89
C PRO A 118 -13.31 1.81 0.18
N VAL A 119 -14.39 2.54 -0.08
CA VAL A 119 -14.98 3.50 0.87
C VAL A 119 -15.58 2.77 2.07
N GLY A 120 -16.31 1.67 1.84
CA GLY A 120 -16.85 0.84 2.92
C GLY A 120 -15.76 0.22 3.79
N THR A 121 -14.65 -0.22 3.20
CA THR A 121 -13.50 -0.74 3.96
C THR A 121 -12.84 0.35 4.79
N LEU A 122 -12.61 1.54 4.24
CA LEU A 122 -12.07 2.68 4.99
C LEU A 122 -13.01 3.10 6.15
N ALA A 123 -14.32 3.13 5.90
CA ALA A 123 -15.30 3.43 6.94
C ALA A 123 -15.31 2.35 8.05
N ARG A 124 -15.07 1.09 7.70
CA ARG A 124 -14.91 0.01 8.67
C ARG A 124 -13.65 0.17 9.50
N ILE A 125 -12.51 0.55 8.89
CA ILE A 125 -11.27 0.86 9.62
C ILE A 125 -11.55 1.95 10.67
N ASP A 126 -12.18 3.06 10.27
CA ASP A 126 -12.53 4.16 11.19
C ASP A 126 -13.42 3.69 12.34
N ARG A 127 -14.48 2.95 12.01
CA ARG A 127 -15.50 2.57 12.99
C ARG A 127 -15.02 1.49 13.94
N ASP A 128 -14.36 0.43 13.43
CA ASP A 128 -14.16 -0.83 14.15
C ASP A 128 -12.72 -1.01 14.64
N TRP A 129 -11.72 -0.57 13.87
CA TRP A 129 -10.33 -0.96 14.12
C TRP A 129 -9.41 0.19 14.56
N LEU A 130 -9.67 1.42 14.15
CA LEU A 130 -8.83 2.55 14.54
C LEU A 130 -9.13 3.00 15.98
N ALA A 131 -8.10 3.07 16.82
CA ALA A 131 -8.23 3.56 18.20
C ALA A 131 -8.50 5.07 18.26
N GLU A 132 -8.95 5.57 19.39
CA GLU A 132 -9.01 7.01 19.68
C GLU A 132 -7.59 7.59 19.64
N GLY A 133 -7.36 8.65 18.87
CA GLY A 133 -6.01 9.20 18.65
C GLY A 133 -5.08 8.33 17.79
N GLY A 134 -5.57 7.19 17.32
CA GLY A 134 -4.86 6.31 16.39
C GLY A 134 -4.73 6.93 15.00
N ARG A 135 -3.83 6.35 14.18
CA ARG A 135 -3.60 6.80 12.80
C ARG A 135 -3.69 5.67 11.79
N LEU A 136 -4.36 5.96 10.69
CA LEU A 136 -4.32 5.17 9.46
C LEU A 136 -3.29 5.76 8.51
N LEU A 137 -2.35 4.93 8.06
CA LEU A 137 -1.38 5.23 7.01
C LEU A 137 -1.80 4.45 5.77
N LEU A 138 -2.29 5.17 4.78
CA LEU A 138 -2.91 4.64 3.57
C LEU A 138 -2.07 5.00 2.36
N ALA A 139 -1.54 4.03 1.61
CA ALA A 139 -0.78 4.28 0.39
C ALA A 139 -1.30 3.46 -0.79
N CYS A 140 -1.27 4.10 -1.97
CA CYS A 140 -1.65 3.48 -3.26
C CYS A 140 -0.63 3.81 -4.35
N PRO A 141 -0.54 3.01 -5.42
CA PRO A 141 0.14 3.40 -6.65
C PRO A 141 -0.49 4.69 -7.22
N ASN A 142 0.36 5.57 -7.75
CA ASN A 142 -0.07 6.87 -8.24
C ASN A 142 -0.41 6.84 -9.73
N ALA A 143 -1.65 7.18 -10.08
CA ALA A 143 -2.07 7.40 -11.46
C ALA A 143 -1.23 8.46 -12.19
N ASN A 144 -0.74 9.48 -11.48
CA ASN A 144 0.04 10.58 -12.03
C ASN A 144 1.55 10.34 -11.97
N ALA A 145 2.01 9.15 -11.61
CA ALA A 145 3.44 8.83 -11.63
C ALA A 145 4.05 9.11 -13.01
N PRO A 146 5.23 9.73 -13.12
CA PRO A 146 5.87 10.05 -14.40
C PRO A 146 6.03 8.83 -15.31
N SER A 147 6.34 7.65 -14.76
CA SER A 147 6.40 6.41 -15.53
C SER A 147 5.07 6.08 -16.22
N ARG A 148 3.92 6.31 -15.56
CA ARG A 148 2.59 6.11 -16.18
C ARG A 148 2.29 7.18 -17.24
N GLN A 149 2.60 8.44 -16.94
CA GLN A 149 2.42 9.53 -17.91
C GLN A 149 3.27 9.30 -19.18
N ILE A 150 4.50 8.81 -19.02
CA ILE A 150 5.36 8.42 -20.15
C ILE A 150 4.71 7.26 -20.93
N ALA A 151 4.19 6.24 -20.25
CA ALA A 151 3.51 5.12 -20.90
C ALA A 151 2.27 5.58 -21.71
N VAL A 152 1.51 6.59 -21.24
CA VAL A 152 0.43 7.23 -22.02
C VAL A 152 1.00 7.88 -23.28
N LYS A 153 2.09 8.65 -23.18
CA LYS A 153 2.72 9.30 -24.35
C LYS A 153 3.32 8.31 -25.35
N MET A 154 3.72 7.12 -24.87
CA MET A 154 4.16 6.02 -25.71
C MET A 154 3.00 5.24 -26.34
N GLY A 155 1.74 5.51 -25.97
CA GLY A 155 0.56 4.77 -26.44
C GLY A 155 0.41 3.37 -25.81
N LEU A 156 1.12 3.07 -24.71
CA LEU A 156 1.05 1.78 -24.02
C LEU A 156 -0.18 1.68 -23.12
N ILE A 157 -0.67 2.77 -22.60
CA ILE A 157 -1.92 2.89 -21.85
C ILE A 157 -2.73 4.08 -22.36
N SER A 158 -4.06 4.02 -22.25
CA SER A 158 -4.97 5.02 -22.83
C SER A 158 -4.98 6.34 -22.08
N HIS A 159 -4.88 6.31 -20.76
CA HIS A 159 -4.83 7.48 -19.87
C HIS A 159 -4.22 7.12 -18.52
N ASN A 160 -3.84 8.11 -17.73
CA ASN A 160 -3.11 7.93 -16.46
C ASN A 160 -3.81 6.99 -15.47
N ALA A 161 -5.14 7.07 -15.36
CA ALA A 161 -5.93 6.24 -14.45
C ALA A 161 -6.40 4.90 -15.07
N ALA A 162 -5.92 4.54 -16.28
CA ALA A 162 -6.29 3.26 -16.89
C ALA A 162 -5.75 2.09 -16.07
N VAL A 163 -6.57 1.11 -15.80
CA VAL A 163 -6.13 -0.19 -15.28
C VAL A 163 -5.71 -1.06 -16.45
N THR A 164 -4.47 -1.49 -16.48
CA THR A 164 -3.92 -2.35 -17.54
C THR A 164 -4.41 -3.79 -17.38
N GLU A 165 -4.23 -4.62 -18.41
CA GLU A 165 -4.63 -6.03 -18.34
C GLU A 165 -3.83 -6.78 -17.27
N ALA A 166 -2.52 -6.53 -17.14
CA ALA A 166 -1.70 -7.13 -16.09
C ALA A 166 -2.15 -6.70 -14.68
N GLU A 167 -2.44 -5.40 -14.49
CA GLU A 167 -2.99 -4.91 -13.21
C GLU A 167 -4.34 -5.56 -12.89
N ARG A 168 -5.23 -5.76 -13.87
CA ARG A 168 -6.50 -6.49 -13.66
C ARG A 168 -6.29 -7.94 -13.25
N GLN A 169 -5.32 -8.62 -13.87
CA GLN A 169 -4.98 -10.00 -13.52
C GLN A 169 -4.42 -10.10 -12.09
N HIS A 170 -3.72 -9.05 -11.63
CA HIS A 170 -3.29 -8.91 -10.24
C HIS A 170 -4.36 -8.34 -9.31
N GLY A 171 -5.61 -8.22 -9.77
CA GLY A 171 -6.76 -7.86 -8.94
C GLY A 171 -7.04 -6.36 -8.82
N HIS A 172 -6.31 -5.46 -9.51
CA HIS A 172 -6.61 -4.03 -9.47
C HIS A 172 -8.00 -3.72 -10.06
N ARG A 173 -8.76 -2.89 -9.35
CA ARG A 173 -10.08 -2.37 -9.75
C ARG A 173 -10.00 -0.92 -10.24
N CYS A 174 -9.10 -0.14 -9.67
CA CYS A 174 -8.92 1.28 -9.97
C CYS A 174 -7.46 1.72 -9.81
N THR A 175 -7.22 2.99 -10.12
CA THR A 175 -5.93 3.65 -9.89
C THR A 175 -6.21 5.00 -9.24
N TYR A 176 -5.42 5.37 -8.24
CA TYR A 176 -5.63 6.59 -7.45
C TYR A 176 -4.71 7.73 -7.86
N SER A 177 -5.23 8.96 -7.81
CA SER A 177 -4.47 10.20 -7.63
C SER A 177 -4.61 10.66 -6.16
N LEU A 178 -3.79 11.61 -5.70
CA LEU A 178 -3.93 12.18 -4.35
C LEU A 178 -5.36 12.68 -4.09
N ASP A 179 -5.96 13.37 -5.05
CA ASP A 179 -7.31 13.95 -4.89
C ASP A 179 -8.40 12.86 -4.81
N THR A 180 -8.30 11.79 -5.62
CA THR A 180 -9.28 10.71 -5.57
C THR A 180 -9.11 9.86 -4.32
N LEU A 181 -7.88 9.67 -3.84
CA LEU A 181 -7.61 8.97 -2.59
C LEU A 181 -8.15 9.75 -1.38
N GLU A 182 -7.92 11.08 -1.34
CA GLU A 182 -8.45 11.95 -0.29
C GLU A 182 -9.98 12.01 -0.30
N ARG A 183 -10.59 12.08 -1.49
CA ARG A 183 -12.05 12.04 -1.64
C ARG A 183 -12.65 10.78 -1.02
N ASP A 184 -12.07 9.61 -1.29
CA ASP A 184 -12.59 8.33 -0.79
C ASP A 184 -12.36 8.19 0.73
N ALA A 185 -11.22 8.68 1.25
CA ALA A 185 -10.98 8.75 2.68
C ALA A 185 -11.99 9.67 3.39
N ALA A 186 -12.25 10.85 2.82
CA ALA A 186 -13.24 11.79 3.37
C ALA A 186 -14.67 11.22 3.29
N ALA A 187 -15.03 10.55 2.20
CA ALA A 187 -16.33 9.89 2.05
C ALA A 187 -16.54 8.75 3.06
N ALA A 188 -15.47 8.10 3.50
CA ALA A 188 -15.44 7.11 4.56
C ALA A 188 -15.56 7.70 5.99
N GLY A 189 -15.54 9.03 6.11
CA GLY A 189 -15.62 9.74 7.39
C GLY A 189 -14.26 9.97 8.07
N LEU A 190 -13.15 9.59 7.46
CA LEU A 190 -11.80 9.81 7.97
C LEU A 190 -11.39 11.29 7.87
N ARG A 191 -10.62 11.77 8.82
CA ARG A 191 -10.02 13.09 8.81
C ARG A 191 -8.59 12.99 8.28
N VAL A 192 -8.34 13.46 7.07
CA VAL A 192 -6.99 13.53 6.50
C VAL A 192 -6.19 14.62 7.20
N ILE A 193 -5.07 14.26 7.81
CA ILE A 193 -4.16 15.18 8.53
C ILE A 193 -2.85 15.42 7.77
N HIS A 194 -2.52 14.56 6.83
CA HIS A 194 -1.35 14.70 5.97
C HIS A 194 -1.57 13.99 4.65
N ARG A 195 -1.09 14.58 3.56
CA ARG A 195 -1.05 13.98 2.21
C ARG A 195 0.29 14.25 1.57
N SER A 196 0.88 13.22 0.98
CA SER A 196 2.18 13.32 0.31
C SER A 196 2.41 12.16 -0.65
N GLY A 197 3.63 12.05 -1.17
CA GLY A 197 4.05 10.98 -2.05
C GLY A 197 5.34 10.31 -1.59
N VAL A 198 5.59 9.13 -2.12
CA VAL A 198 6.80 8.36 -1.85
C VAL A 198 7.54 8.14 -3.16
N PHE A 199 8.74 8.64 -3.24
CA PHE A 199 9.74 8.36 -4.25
C PHE A 199 9.38 8.81 -5.69
N PHE A 200 10.04 9.85 -6.18
CA PHE A 200 9.95 10.27 -7.58
C PHE A 200 10.67 9.28 -8.50
N LYS A 201 9.97 8.76 -9.52
CA LYS A 201 10.59 7.90 -10.53
C LYS A 201 9.96 8.06 -11.91
N ALA A 202 10.79 8.02 -12.95
CA ALA A 202 10.35 8.08 -14.34
C ALA A 202 10.30 6.72 -15.04
N LEU A 203 10.99 5.71 -14.52
CA LEU A 203 11.08 4.38 -15.08
C LEU A 203 10.04 3.43 -14.46
N ALA A 204 9.62 2.42 -15.21
CA ALA A 204 8.78 1.33 -14.71
C ALA A 204 9.55 0.42 -13.74
N ASN A 205 8.84 -0.36 -12.90
CA ASN A 205 9.47 -1.20 -11.87
C ASN A 205 10.44 -2.24 -12.47
N PHE A 206 10.09 -2.88 -13.59
CA PHE A 206 11.00 -3.83 -14.25
C PHE A 206 12.29 -3.19 -14.77
N GLN A 207 12.24 -1.91 -15.15
CA GLN A 207 13.43 -1.16 -15.56
C GLN A 207 14.30 -0.83 -14.35
N TRP A 208 13.68 -0.49 -13.22
CA TRP A 208 14.38 -0.30 -11.95
C TRP A 208 15.05 -1.58 -11.47
N ASP A 209 14.39 -2.75 -11.56
CA ASP A 209 15.01 -4.04 -11.23
C ASP A 209 16.27 -4.31 -12.06
N ALA A 210 16.27 -3.90 -13.33
CA ALA A 210 17.47 -4.00 -14.18
C ALA A 210 18.57 -3.04 -13.73
N LEU A 211 18.22 -1.80 -13.38
CA LEU A 211 19.18 -0.78 -12.93
C LEU A 211 19.80 -1.12 -11.57
N LEU A 212 19.02 -1.64 -10.63
CA LEU A 212 19.48 -2.02 -9.29
C LEU A 212 20.51 -3.16 -9.30
N LYS A 213 20.64 -3.90 -10.42
CA LYS A 213 21.66 -4.92 -10.61
C LYS A 213 23.00 -4.35 -11.11
N THR A 214 23.06 -3.04 -11.29
CA THR A 214 24.24 -2.31 -11.77
C THR A 214 24.72 -1.31 -10.71
N ASP A 215 25.88 -0.70 -10.92
CA ASP A 215 26.42 0.39 -10.11
C ASP A 215 26.00 1.80 -10.57
N ILE A 216 25.08 1.90 -11.55
CA ILE A 216 24.60 3.18 -12.09
C ILE A 216 23.81 3.96 -11.03
N VAL A 217 23.04 3.27 -10.19
CA VAL A 217 22.17 3.88 -9.17
C VAL A 217 22.81 3.74 -7.79
N SER A 218 23.32 4.85 -7.26
CA SER A 218 23.89 4.89 -5.91
C SER A 218 22.81 5.07 -4.84
N PRO A 219 23.09 4.73 -3.57
CA PRO A 219 22.21 5.07 -2.44
C PRO A 219 21.87 6.56 -2.35
N ALA A 220 22.84 7.45 -2.66
CA ALA A 220 22.62 8.90 -2.67
C ALA A 220 21.63 9.33 -3.77
N TYR A 221 21.65 8.67 -4.93
CA TYR A 221 20.66 8.92 -5.97
C TYR A 221 19.24 8.51 -5.53
N LEU A 222 19.10 7.37 -4.85
CA LEU A 222 17.81 6.93 -4.31
C LEU A 222 17.30 7.89 -3.23
N ASP A 223 18.18 8.37 -2.33
CA ASP A 223 17.81 9.41 -1.36
C ASP A 223 17.40 10.72 -2.05
N GLY A 224 18.06 11.08 -3.16
CA GLY A 224 17.69 12.22 -4.00
C GLY A 224 16.30 12.07 -4.62
N CYS A 225 15.97 10.90 -5.15
CA CYS A 225 14.63 10.60 -5.66
C CYS A 225 13.54 10.70 -4.57
N TYR A 226 13.83 10.24 -3.36
CA TYR A 226 12.92 10.39 -2.23
C TYR A 226 12.75 11.88 -1.85
N ALA A 227 13.85 12.61 -1.70
CA ALA A 227 13.82 14.03 -1.34
C ALA A 227 13.08 14.88 -2.40
N LEU A 228 13.29 14.60 -3.69
CA LEU A 228 12.58 15.25 -4.78
C LEU A 228 11.07 14.97 -4.73
N GLY A 229 10.69 13.75 -4.36
CA GLY A 229 9.30 13.34 -4.18
C GLY A 229 8.57 14.16 -3.10
N GLN A 230 9.27 14.61 -2.06
CA GLN A 230 8.67 15.46 -1.03
C GLN A 230 8.32 16.86 -1.56
N LEU A 231 8.98 17.33 -2.62
CA LEU A 231 8.67 18.60 -3.29
C LEU A 231 7.55 18.45 -4.33
N TYR A 232 7.42 17.26 -4.91
CA TYR A 232 6.46 16.97 -6.00
C TYR A 232 5.63 15.70 -5.68
N PRO A 233 4.82 15.72 -4.61
CA PRO A 233 4.10 14.53 -4.15
C PRO A 233 3.19 13.92 -5.23
N ASP A 234 2.56 14.74 -6.07
CA ASP A 234 1.70 14.27 -7.17
C ASP A 234 2.44 13.52 -8.28
N LEU A 235 3.78 13.63 -8.32
CA LEU A 235 4.64 12.95 -9.29
C LEU A 235 5.43 11.79 -8.66
N CYS A 236 5.07 11.35 -7.47
CA CYS A 236 5.69 10.18 -6.84
C CYS A 236 5.18 8.86 -7.43
N ALA A 237 5.94 7.80 -7.22
CA ALA A 237 5.55 6.44 -7.59
C ALA A 237 4.31 5.97 -6.84
N SER A 238 4.29 6.20 -5.53
CA SER A 238 3.14 5.98 -4.66
C SER A 238 2.73 7.28 -4.00
N ILE A 239 1.47 7.41 -3.71
CA ILE A 239 0.86 8.49 -2.94
C ILE A 239 0.36 7.95 -1.62
N TYR A 240 0.34 8.78 -0.58
CA TYR A 240 -0.18 8.35 0.71
C TYR A 240 -0.92 9.45 1.46
N LEU A 241 -1.80 9.00 2.34
CA LEU A 241 -2.51 9.81 3.32
C LEU A 241 -2.19 9.30 4.72
N VAL A 242 -2.16 10.25 5.67
CA VAL A 242 -2.28 9.94 7.09
C VAL A 242 -3.64 10.45 7.55
N CYS A 243 -4.43 9.55 8.11
CA CYS A 243 -5.77 9.86 8.56
C CYS A 243 -5.92 9.58 10.05
N GLU A 244 -6.78 10.34 10.70
CA GLU A 244 -7.29 10.08 12.04
C GLU A 244 -8.79 9.81 11.97
N ARG A 245 -9.36 9.29 13.05
CA ARG A 245 -10.81 9.10 13.14
C ARG A 245 -11.53 10.41 12.87
N GLY A 246 -12.61 10.32 12.10
CA GLY A 246 -13.50 11.45 11.91
C GLY A 246 -14.20 11.86 13.22
N SER A 247 -14.47 13.16 13.36
CA SER A 247 -15.29 13.65 14.45
C SER A 247 -16.71 13.11 14.26
N ARG A 248 -17.16 12.18 15.10
CA ARG A 248 -18.58 11.85 15.15
C ARG A 248 -19.26 13.05 15.79
N GLY A 249 -20.03 13.81 15.00
CA GLY A 249 -20.92 14.81 15.54
C GLY A 249 -21.78 14.17 16.63
N GLY A 250 -21.70 14.70 17.84
CA GLY A 250 -22.55 14.31 18.94
C GLY A 250 -24.00 14.69 18.68
#